data_16a154e9cb353821cf6ff6a8f0004559
#
_entry.id   16a154e9cb353821cf6ff6a8f0004559
#
_cell.length_a   1.000
_cell.length_b   1.000
_cell.length_c   1.000
_cell.angle_alpha   90.00
_cell.angle_beta   90.00
_cell.angle_gamma   90.00
#
_symmetry.space_group_name_H-M   'P 1'
#
loop_
_entity.id
_entity.type
_entity.pdbx_description
1 polymer ?
#
loop_
_entity_poly.entity_id
_entity_poly.type
_entity_poly.pdbx_seq_one_letter_code
_entity_poly.pdbx_strand_id
1 'polypeptide(L)'
;MLASNYVREKYSKKFIKISKSEREGFYKILFSRRDVRSHFTDKKDITLSTLIKILNAAHHAPSVGFSQPWNFIVIKDIQTREKIRNSFFKEYKKSVELLETDKKRKKIYQSLKLEGILESNINICITYDSTRFGPFIIGTTAIPETGIYSVCCAIQNLWLAARAEEVGVGWVSILSNKDLKKILSIPRHIKPIAYLCLGYVSEFVNKPDLERSRWLQRMNLKDLIFLEKWGNDLISQEKRNKVNEK
;
A
#
# COMPACT_ATOMS: atom_id res chain seq x y z
N MET A 1 3.78 25.58 2.88
CA MET A 1 5.17 25.93 3.24
C MET A 1 5.71 25.20 4.47
N LEU A 2 4.91 24.82 5.48
CA LEU A 2 5.39 24.35 6.79
C LEU A 2 5.99 22.95 6.87
N ALA A 3 5.60 21.97 6.07
CA ALA A 3 6.12 20.59 6.17
C ALA A 3 7.34 20.31 5.26
N SER A 4 7.43 20.98 4.11
CA SER A 4 8.50 20.76 3.13
C SER A 4 9.87 21.29 3.61
N ASN A 5 9.88 22.45 4.29
CA ASN A 5 11.12 23.05 4.78
C ASN A 5 11.72 22.28 5.96
N TYR A 6 10.89 21.77 6.90
CA TYR A 6 11.35 20.99 8.05
C TYR A 6 12.11 19.72 7.66
N VAL A 7 11.62 19.00 6.64
CA VAL A 7 12.28 17.77 6.16
C VAL A 7 13.56 18.10 5.39
N ARG A 8 13.57 19.12 4.55
CA ARG A 8 14.78 19.55 3.82
C ARG A 8 15.90 20.02 4.75
N GLU A 9 15.61 20.86 5.73
CA GLU A 9 16.63 21.37 6.67
C GLU A 9 17.23 20.27 7.55
N LYS A 10 16.40 19.33 8.02
CA LYS A 10 16.85 18.24 8.89
C LYS A 10 17.75 17.22 8.19
N TYR A 11 17.55 17.00 6.88
CA TYR A 11 18.25 15.97 6.10
C TYR A 11 19.12 16.53 4.96
N SER A 12 19.45 17.82 4.98
CA SER A 12 20.29 18.49 3.96
C SER A 12 21.79 18.21 4.09
N LYS A 13 22.24 17.43 5.06
CA LYS A 13 23.65 17.08 5.26
C LYS A 13 24.15 16.15 4.15
N LYS A 14 25.39 16.33 3.72
CA LYS A 14 26.07 15.60 2.65
C LYS A 14 26.06 14.07 2.80
N PHE A 15 26.00 13.57 4.02
CA PHE A 15 25.91 12.14 4.34
C PHE A 15 25.17 11.94 5.68
N ILE A 16 24.10 11.16 5.66
CA ILE A 16 23.34 10.81 6.86
C ILE A 16 23.72 9.39 7.28
N LYS A 17 24.45 9.29 8.41
CA LYS A 17 24.78 7.99 8.99
C LYS A 17 23.58 7.47 9.78
N ILE A 18 23.13 6.27 9.46
CA ILE A 18 22.03 5.60 10.15
C ILE A 18 22.59 4.87 11.38
N SER A 19 22.13 5.24 12.56
CA SER A 19 22.47 4.59 13.83
C SER A 19 21.85 3.19 13.94
N LYS A 20 22.33 2.41 14.91
CA LYS A 20 21.76 1.07 15.16
C LYS A 20 20.28 1.14 15.57
N SER A 21 19.92 2.06 16.47
CA SER A 21 18.55 2.24 16.95
C SER A 21 17.58 2.67 15.84
N GLU A 22 18.00 3.58 14.93
CA GLU A 22 17.19 3.98 13.78
C GLU A 22 16.94 2.81 12.82
N ARG A 23 17.96 1.99 12.59
CA ARG A 23 17.83 0.77 11.78
C ARG A 23 16.86 -0.23 12.40
N GLU A 24 16.98 -0.49 13.69
CA GLU A 24 16.07 -1.37 14.44
C GLU A 24 14.64 -0.83 14.42
N GLY A 25 14.46 0.47 14.59
CA GLY A 25 13.18 1.16 14.49
C GLY A 25 12.53 0.97 13.10
N PHE A 26 13.31 1.14 12.04
CA PHE A 26 12.84 0.94 10.67
C PHE A 26 12.36 -0.51 10.44
N TYR A 27 13.15 -1.51 10.81
CA TYR A 27 12.75 -2.91 10.66
C TYR A 27 11.55 -3.28 11.53
N LYS A 28 11.43 -2.71 12.73
CA LYS A 28 10.25 -2.87 13.59
C LYS A 28 8.99 -2.39 12.89
N ILE A 29 9.01 -1.23 12.25
CA ILE A 29 7.89 -0.68 11.47
C ILE A 29 7.59 -1.61 10.29
N LEU A 30 8.61 -1.98 9.49
CA LEU A 30 8.48 -2.80 8.30
C LEU A 30 7.80 -4.15 8.59
N PHE A 31 8.27 -4.86 9.63
CA PHE A 31 7.78 -6.19 9.96
C PHE A 31 6.47 -6.18 10.75
N SER A 32 6.16 -5.10 11.47
CA SER A 32 4.90 -4.96 12.21
C SER A 32 3.76 -4.32 11.43
N ARG A 33 3.99 -3.80 10.20
CA ARG A 33 2.94 -3.26 9.35
C ARG A 33 1.94 -4.36 8.98
N ARG A 34 0.65 -4.02 9.05
CA ARG A 34 -0.46 -4.91 8.64
C ARG A 34 -1.41 -4.17 7.70
N ASP A 35 -2.09 -4.92 6.88
CA ASP A 35 -3.28 -4.47 6.17
C ASP A 35 -4.44 -4.52 7.17
N VAL A 36 -4.99 -3.35 7.51
CA VAL A 36 -5.98 -3.20 8.58
C VAL A 36 -7.34 -2.92 7.97
N ARG A 37 -8.33 -3.75 8.29
CA ARG A 37 -9.74 -3.59 7.87
C ARG A 37 -10.72 -3.67 9.04
N SER A 38 -10.24 -4.13 10.18
CA SER A 38 -10.94 -4.21 11.46
C SER A 38 -10.15 -3.47 12.53
N HIS A 39 -10.70 -3.37 13.72
CA HIS A 39 -10.05 -2.75 14.88
C HIS A 39 -9.83 -1.23 14.78
N PHE A 40 -10.42 -0.55 13.79
CA PHE A 40 -10.45 0.91 13.79
C PHE A 40 -11.18 1.43 15.03
N THR A 41 -10.71 2.55 15.57
CA THR A 41 -11.29 3.20 16.76
C THR A 41 -11.65 4.66 16.45
N ASP A 42 -12.73 5.13 17.03
CA ASP A 42 -13.23 6.50 16.99
C ASP A 42 -12.67 7.38 18.14
N LYS A 43 -11.89 6.76 19.06
CA LYS A 43 -11.34 7.46 20.23
C LYS A 43 -10.38 8.61 19.88
N LYS A 44 -9.81 8.60 18.68
CA LYS A 44 -8.83 9.59 18.23
C LYS A 44 -8.90 9.79 16.72
N ASP A 45 -8.99 11.05 16.32
CA ASP A 45 -8.94 11.41 14.89
C ASP A 45 -7.52 11.66 14.39
N ILE A 46 -7.31 11.33 13.11
CA ILE A 46 -6.05 11.68 12.43
C ILE A 46 -6.03 13.20 12.22
N THR A 47 -5.09 13.87 12.90
CA THR A 47 -4.90 15.32 12.75
C THR A 47 -4.38 15.68 11.36
N LEU A 48 -4.59 16.91 10.92
CA LEU A 48 -4.03 17.40 9.66
C LEU A 48 -2.49 17.29 9.65
N SER A 49 -1.84 17.55 10.76
CA SER A 49 -0.37 17.43 10.91
C SER A 49 0.11 15.99 10.67
N THR A 50 -0.55 15.01 11.30
CA THR A 50 -0.23 13.58 11.11
C THR A 50 -0.49 13.16 9.67
N LEU A 51 -1.62 13.57 9.07
CA LEU A 51 -1.93 13.28 7.68
C LEU A 51 -0.87 13.83 6.73
N ILE A 52 -0.45 15.09 6.92
CA ILE A 52 0.59 15.72 6.08
C ILE A 52 1.94 15.02 6.23
N LYS A 53 2.33 14.57 7.42
CA LYS A 53 3.55 13.75 7.60
C LYS A 53 3.50 12.46 6.78
N ILE A 54 2.38 11.75 6.84
CA ILE A 54 2.16 10.50 6.12
C ILE A 54 2.19 10.73 4.60
N LEU A 55 1.49 11.75 4.10
CA LEU A 55 1.48 12.11 2.68
C LEU A 55 2.83 12.61 2.18
N ASN A 56 3.58 13.33 3.01
CA ASN A 56 4.92 13.78 2.68
C ASN A 56 5.89 12.60 2.53
N ALA A 57 5.81 11.59 3.37
CA ALA A 57 6.58 10.36 3.22
C ALA A 57 6.24 9.64 1.90
N ALA A 58 4.97 9.57 1.53
CA ALA A 58 4.54 9.06 0.23
C ALA A 58 5.14 9.85 -0.93
N HIS A 59 5.14 11.18 -0.83
CA HIS A 59 5.69 12.08 -1.86
C HIS A 59 7.20 11.96 -2.03
N HIS A 60 7.93 11.44 -1.06
CA HIS A 60 9.38 11.14 -1.15
C HIS A 60 9.69 9.77 -1.75
N ALA A 61 8.71 9.06 -2.29
CA ALA A 61 8.97 7.82 -2.99
C ALA A 61 9.77 8.05 -4.28
N PRO A 62 10.59 7.08 -4.71
CA PRO A 62 11.23 7.13 -6.02
C PRO A 62 10.16 7.07 -7.12
N SER A 63 10.42 7.72 -8.24
CA SER A 63 9.54 7.66 -9.42
C SER A 63 10.35 7.64 -10.71
N VAL A 64 9.83 6.93 -11.70
CA VAL A 64 10.42 6.87 -13.04
C VAL A 64 10.57 8.29 -13.60
N GLY A 65 11.76 8.62 -14.11
CA GLY A 65 12.08 9.95 -14.63
C GLY A 65 11.79 11.09 -13.64
N PHE A 66 11.76 10.82 -12.32
CA PHE A 66 11.39 11.77 -11.27
C PHE A 66 10.02 12.43 -11.49
N SER A 67 9.08 11.70 -12.08
CA SER A 67 7.78 12.22 -12.54
C SER A 67 6.72 12.42 -11.47
N GLN A 68 6.85 11.77 -10.29
CA GLN A 68 5.89 11.89 -9.18
C GLN A 68 4.43 11.83 -9.65
N PRO A 69 4.01 10.77 -10.35
CA PRO A 69 2.78 10.74 -11.12
C PRO A 69 1.51 10.51 -10.27
N TRP A 70 1.61 10.62 -8.98
CA TRP A 70 0.54 10.37 -8.01
C TRP A 70 -0.23 11.64 -7.63
N ASN A 71 -1.53 11.47 -7.33
CA ASN A 71 -2.33 12.44 -6.61
C ASN A 71 -3.01 11.74 -5.43
N PHE A 72 -3.34 12.49 -4.40
CA PHE A 72 -4.00 12.01 -3.19
C PHE A 72 -5.34 12.73 -3.02
N ILE A 73 -6.45 12.00 -3.12
CA ILE A 73 -7.79 12.52 -2.86
C ILE A 73 -8.19 12.06 -1.47
N VAL A 74 -8.23 12.99 -0.52
CA VAL A 74 -8.61 12.73 0.88
C VAL A 74 -10.13 12.82 1.00
N ILE A 75 -10.76 11.79 1.55
CA ILE A 75 -12.20 11.62 1.64
C ILE A 75 -12.59 11.50 3.12
N LYS A 76 -13.26 12.52 3.65
CA LYS A 76 -13.81 12.55 5.01
C LYS A 76 -15.32 12.45 5.03
N ASP A 77 -15.98 12.98 3.99
CA ASP A 77 -17.43 13.00 3.89
C ASP A 77 -18.03 11.60 3.91
N ILE A 78 -18.91 11.37 4.87
CA ILE A 78 -19.52 10.05 5.12
C ILE A 78 -20.41 9.62 3.95
N GLN A 79 -21.14 10.54 3.32
CA GLN A 79 -22.04 10.21 2.22
C GLN A 79 -21.24 9.75 0.98
N THR A 80 -20.08 10.36 0.73
CA THR A 80 -19.16 9.93 -0.32
C THR A 80 -18.60 8.54 -0.03
N ARG A 81 -18.24 8.27 1.23
CA ARG A 81 -17.73 6.96 1.66
C ARG A 81 -18.81 5.88 1.54
N GLU A 82 -20.05 6.17 1.88
CA GLU A 82 -21.20 5.27 1.68
C GLU A 82 -21.42 4.90 0.21
N LYS A 83 -21.34 5.88 -0.71
CA LYS A 83 -21.42 5.62 -2.15
C LYS A 83 -20.30 4.65 -2.60
N ILE A 84 -19.09 4.81 -2.09
CA ILE A 84 -17.95 3.95 -2.40
C ILE A 84 -18.13 2.57 -1.80
N ARG A 85 -18.62 2.46 -0.55
CA ARG A 85 -18.95 1.19 0.07
C ARG A 85 -20.03 0.42 -0.70
N ASN A 86 -21.01 1.12 -1.26
CA ASN A 86 -22.00 0.50 -2.13
C ASN A 86 -21.37 -0.08 -3.41
N SER A 87 -20.36 0.59 -3.99
CA SER A 87 -19.58 0.02 -5.10
C SER A 87 -18.79 -1.21 -4.67
N PHE A 88 -18.19 -1.20 -3.46
CA PHE A 88 -17.54 -2.38 -2.89
C PHE A 88 -18.52 -3.58 -2.82
N PHE A 89 -19.70 -3.41 -2.28
CA PHE A 89 -20.65 -4.53 -2.17
C PHE A 89 -21.10 -5.10 -3.50
N LYS A 90 -21.20 -4.27 -4.56
CA LYS A 90 -21.50 -4.76 -5.91
C LYS A 90 -20.38 -5.68 -6.43
N GLU A 91 -19.12 -5.27 -6.29
CA GLU A 91 -17.97 -6.06 -6.74
C GLU A 91 -17.74 -7.28 -5.82
N TYR A 92 -17.99 -7.15 -4.51
CA TYR A 92 -17.94 -8.27 -3.57
C TYR A 92 -18.91 -9.39 -3.94
N LYS A 93 -20.16 -9.07 -4.31
CA LYS A 93 -21.13 -10.07 -4.75
C LYS A 93 -20.63 -10.86 -5.95
N LYS A 94 -20.10 -10.20 -6.97
CA LYS A 94 -19.47 -10.86 -8.13
C LYS A 94 -18.33 -11.79 -7.71
N SER A 95 -17.48 -11.36 -6.77
CA SER A 95 -16.39 -12.20 -6.26
C SER A 95 -16.88 -13.45 -5.53
N VAL A 96 -18.00 -13.35 -4.79
CA VAL A 96 -18.65 -14.50 -4.15
C VAL A 96 -19.21 -15.49 -5.18
N GLU A 97 -19.80 -14.98 -6.26
CA GLU A 97 -20.34 -15.79 -7.37
C GLU A 97 -19.24 -16.60 -8.05
N LEU A 98 -18.04 -16.02 -8.23
CA LEU A 98 -16.88 -16.75 -8.79
C LEU A 98 -16.40 -17.94 -7.93
N LEU A 99 -16.81 -18.00 -6.66
CA LEU A 99 -16.45 -19.07 -5.73
C LEU A 99 -17.55 -20.13 -5.55
N GLU A 100 -18.60 -20.13 -6.40
CA GLU A 100 -19.74 -21.05 -6.26
C GLU A 100 -19.32 -22.54 -6.29
N THR A 101 -18.33 -22.88 -7.09
CA THR A 101 -17.81 -24.25 -7.22
C THR A 101 -16.91 -24.69 -6.07
N ASP A 102 -16.33 -23.74 -5.30
CA ASP A 102 -15.48 -24.03 -4.16
C ASP A 102 -16.15 -23.57 -2.84
N LYS A 103 -17.05 -24.39 -2.35
CA LYS A 103 -17.81 -24.11 -1.12
C LYS A 103 -16.93 -23.80 0.10
N LYS A 104 -15.76 -24.45 0.22
CA LYS A 104 -14.82 -24.25 1.34
C LYS A 104 -14.17 -22.86 1.26
N ARG A 105 -13.64 -22.48 0.12
CA ARG A 105 -13.06 -21.14 -0.09
C ARG A 105 -14.11 -20.05 -0.02
N LYS A 106 -15.31 -20.28 -0.55
CA LYS A 106 -16.43 -19.35 -0.45
C LYS A 106 -16.77 -19.04 1.02
N LYS A 107 -16.87 -20.06 1.87
CA LYS A 107 -17.14 -19.88 3.32
C LYS A 107 -16.05 -19.05 4.00
N ILE A 108 -14.77 -19.32 3.71
CA ILE A 108 -13.66 -18.54 4.25
C ILE A 108 -13.74 -17.09 3.73
N TYR A 109 -13.92 -16.88 2.42
CA TYR A 109 -14.04 -15.55 1.81
C TYR A 109 -15.15 -14.71 2.45
N GLN A 110 -16.31 -15.29 2.67
CA GLN A 110 -17.44 -14.62 3.30
C GLN A 110 -17.22 -14.28 4.79
N SER A 111 -16.33 -14.99 5.48
CA SER A 111 -15.94 -14.68 6.85
C SER A 111 -14.88 -13.58 6.98
N LEU A 112 -14.25 -13.16 5.86
CA LEU A 112 -13.22 -12.14 5.88
C LEU A 112 -13.81 -10.73 5.96
N LYS A 113 -13.24 -9.88 6.80
CA LYS A 113 -13.45 -8.44 6.75
C LYS A 113 -12.55 -7.86 5.64
N LEU A 114 -13.15 -7.42 4.51
CA LEU A 114 -12.42 -7.03 3.30
C LEU A 114 -12.43 -5.52 3.04
N GLU A 115 -13.10 -4.74 3.88
CA GLU A 115 -13.13 -3.27 3.82
C GLU A 115 -13.18 -2.67 5.23
N GLY A 116 -12.89 -1.40 5.35
CA GLY A 116 -13.00 -0.60 6.58
C GLY A 116 -13.38 0.83 6.20
N ILE A 117 -14.21 0.97 5.15
CA ILE A 117 -14.49 2.25 4.49
C ILE A 117 -15.19 3.23 5.44
N LEU A 118 -16.17 2.77 6.21
CA LEU A 118 -16.90 3.64 7.14
C LEU A 118 -16.28 3.67 8.54
N GLU A 119 -15.61 2.60 8.95
CA GLU A 119 -15.05 2.45 10.28
C GLU A 119 -13.73 3.21 10.48
N SER A 120 -12.99 3.49 9.39
CA SER A 120 -11.74 4.26 9.44
C SER A 120 -12.01 5.76 9.62
N ASN A 121 -11.04 6.53 10.12
CA ASN A 121 -11.18 7.98 10.30
C ASN A 121 -11.28 8.74 8.96
N ILE A 122 -10.44 8.39 8.01
CA ILE A 122 -10.40 8.99 6.67
C ILE A 122 -10.10 7.94 5.62
N ASN A 123 -10.51 8.23 4.37
CA ASN A 123 -10.08 7.42 3.24
C ASN A 123 -9.23 8.25 2.27
N ILE A 124 -8.37 7.57 1.49
CA ILE A 124 -7.54 8.23 0.47
C ILE A 124 -7.64 7.42 -0.82
N CYS A 125 -8.10 8.06 -1.90
CA CYS A 125 -7.95 7.51 -3.24
C CYS A 125 -6.65 8.03 -3.86
N ILE A 126 -5.74 7.11 -4.21
CA ILE A 126 -4.47 7.45 -4.86
C ILE A 126 -4.59 7.17 -6.34
N THR A 127 -4.22 8.15 -7.16
CA THR A 127 -4.38 8.09 -8.61
C THR A 127 -3.04 8.20 -9.32
N TYR A 128 -3.02 7.72 -10.56
CA TYR A 128 -1.91 7.85 -11.50
C TYR A 128 -2.29 8.81 -12.63
N ASP A 129 -1.44 9.79 -12.86
CA ASP A 129 -1.51 10.73 -13.96
C ASP A 129 -0.39 10.41 -14.97
N SER A 130 -0.76 9.81 -16.10
CA SER A 130 0.19 9.46 -17.17
C SER A 130 0.65 10.66 -17.99
N THR A 131 0.01 11.82 -17.83
CA THR A 131 0.29 13.03 -18.63
C THR A 131 1.20 14.01 -17.90
N ARG A 132 1.52 13.74 -16.64
CA ARG A 132 2.36 14.62 -15.83
C ARG A 132 3.77 14.69 -16.44
N PHE A 133 4.25 15.93 -16.67
CA PHE A 133 5.53 16.24 -17.29
C PHE A 133 5.65 15.85 -18.77
N GLY A 134 4.51 15.74 -19.48
CA GLY A 134 4.47 15.63 -20.93
C GLY A 134 4.52 14.22 -21.49
N PRO A 135 4.67 14.10 -22.79
CA PRO A 135 4.55 12.82 -23.50
C PRO A 135 5.78 11.91 -23.33
N PHE A 136 6.93 12.47 -22.91
CA PHE A 136 8.17 11.72 -22.75
C PHE A 136 8.70 11.79 -21.32
N ILE A 137 8.77 10.65 -20.66
CA ILE A 137 9.37 10.48 -19.35
C ILE A 137 10.50 9.46 -19.46
N ILE A 138 11.70 9.82 -19.00
CA ILE A 138 12.88 8.94 -19.03
C ILE A 138 12.52 7.61 -18.33
N GLY A 139 12.73 6.50 -19.03
CA GLY A 139 12.53 5.14 -18.52
C GLY A 139 11.15 4.53 -18.78
N THR A 140 10.21 5.27 -19.41
CA THR A 140 8.87 4.72 -19.72
C THR A 140 8.75 4.09 -21.11
N THR A 141 9.72 4.29 -21.99
CA THR A 141 9.66 3.83 -23.39
C THR A 141 9.66 2.31 -23.51
N ALA A 142 10.48 1.62 -22.70
CA ALA A 142 10.57 0.16 -22.72
C ALA A 142 9.54 -0.51 -21.79
N ILE A 143 9.19 0.13 -20.67
CA ILE A 143 8.28 -0.39 -19.66
C ILE A 143 7.31 0.73 -19.26
N PRO A 144 6.19 0.91 -19.99
CA PRO A 144 5.21 1.97 -19.74
C PRO A 144 4.56 1.90 -18.34
N GLU A 145 4.51 0.71 -17.76
CA GLU A 145 3.92 0.44 -16.43
C GLU A 145 4.72 1.04 -15.28
N THR A 146 5.98 1.46 -15.50
CA THR A 146 6.85 2.04 -14.46
C THR A 146 6.25 3.27 -13.78
N GLY A 147 5.38 4.00 -14.46
CA GLY A 147 4.59 5.07 -13.86
C GLY A 147 3.65 4.55 -12.75
N ILE A 148 2.98 3.43 -12.98
CA ILE A 148 2.12 2.77 -11.97
C ILE A 148 2.97 2.20 -10.83
N TYR A 149 4.13 1.59 -11.14
CA TYR A 149 5.05 1.07 -10.12
C TYR A 149 5.55 2.19 -9.21
N SER A 150 5.79 3.39 -9.76
CA SER A 150 6.13 4.59 -8.98
C SER A 150 5.03 4.95 -7.98
N VAL A 151 3.75 4.88 -8.38
CA VAL A 151 2.62 5.09 -7.47
C VAL A 151 2.58 4.02 -6.38
N CYS A 152 2.88 2.75 -6.70
CA CYS A 152 2.97 1.68 -5.70
C CYS A 152 4.07 1.93 -4.66
N CYS A 153 5.22 2.50 -5.08
CA CYS A 153 6.27 2.92 -4.15
C CYS A 153 5.77 4.01 -3.19
N ALA A 154 5.02 4.99 -3.70
CA ALA A 154 4.42 6.04 -2.87
C ALA A 154 3.39 5.48 -1.88
N ILE A 155 2.57 4.51 -2.29
CA ILE A 155 1.63 3.81 -1.41
C ILE A 155 2.38 3.06 -0.30
N GLN A 156 3.46 2.37 -0.63
CA GLN A 156 4.25 1.63 0.36
C GLN A 156 4.89 2.59 1.39
N ASN A 157 5.47 3.72 0.95
CA ASN A 157 6.00 4.75 1.84
C ASN A 157 4.92 5.31 2.76
N LEU A 158 3.73 5.62 2.22
CA LEU A 158 2.56 6.05 3.00
C LEU A 158 2.24 5.03 4.10
N TRP A 159 2.22 3.76 3.76
CA TRP A 159 1.85 2.69 4.68
C TRP A 159 2.84 2.52 5.83
N LEU A 160 4.14 2.61 5.53
CA LEU A 160 5.19 2.55 6.55
C LEU A 160 5.17 3.79 7.46
N ALA A 161 4.97 4.98 6.88
CA ALA A 161 4.86 6.22 7.64
C ALA A 161 3.60 6.22 8.53
N ALA A 162 2.47 5.73 8.03
CA ALA A 162 1.26 5.57 8.81
C ALA A 162 1.50 4.63 10.00
N ARG A 163 2.17 3.48 9.76
CA ARG A 163 2.52 2.54 10.85
C ARG A 163 3.45 3.18 11.88
N ALA A 164 4.37 4.05 11.47
CA ALA A 164 5.24 4.81 12.40
C ALA A 164 4.46 5.81 13.26
N GLU A 165 3.37 6.36 12.73
CA GLU A 165 2.44 7.26 13.45
C GLU A 165 1.30 6.47 14.15
N GLU A 166 1.42 5.14 14.26
CA GLU A 166 0.42 4.22 14.86
C GLU A 166 -0.95 4.24 14.16
N VAL A 167 -0.98 4.66 12.91
CA VAL A 167 -2.17 4.67 12.06
C VAL A 167 -2.24 3.36 11.27
N GLY A 168 -3.36 2.66 11.39
CA GLY A 168 -3.70 1.50 10.56
C GLY A 168 -4.09 1.94 9.15
N VAL A 169 -3.68 1.15 8.16
CA VAL A 169 -4.04 1.35 6.76
C VAL A 169 -4.55 0.05 6.18
N GLY A 170 -5.72 0.09 5.53
CA GLY A 170 -6.28 -1.00 4.75
C GLY A 170 -6.41 -0.63 3.29
N TRP A 171 -5.94 -1.49 2.38
CA TRP A 171 -6.11 -1.31 0.94
C TRP A 171 -7.36 -2.06 0.46
N VAL A 172 -8.37 -1.34 0.02
CA VAL A 172 -9.60 -1.90 -0.55
C VAL A 172 -9.47 -1.93 -2.07
N SER A 173 -9.31 -3.13 -2.64
CA SER A 173 -9.16 -3.35 -4.09
C SER A 173 -10.43 -3.89 -4.76
N ILE A 174 -11.43 -4.32 -4.00
CA ILE A 174 -12.71 -4.81 -4.50
C ILE A 174 -13.61 -3.59 -4.77
N LEU A 175 -13.22 -2.79 -5.76
CA LEU A 175 -13.88 -1.54 -6.14
C LEU A 175 -13.85 -1.35 -7.65
N SER A 176 -14.93 -0.78 -8.20
CA SER A 176 -14.98 -0.40 -9.61
C SER A 176 -14.25 0.94 -9.84
N ASN A 177 -13.21 0.95 -10.67
CA ASN A 177 -12.54 2.18 -11.08
C ASN A 177 -13.51 3.15 -11.78
N LYS A 178 -14.53 2.64 -12.48
CA LYS A 178 -15.58 3.46 -13.11
C LYS A 178 -16.40 4.19 -12.06
N ASP A 179 -16.81 3.49 -11.00
CA ASP A 179 -17.57 4.08 -9.90
C ASP A 179 -16.73 5.09 -9.12
N LEU A 180 -15.46 4.78 -8.82
CA LEU A 180 -14.54 5.72 -8.16
C LEU A 180 -14.38 7.01 -8.97
N LYS A 181 -14.19 6.91 -10.30
CA LYS A 181 -14.10 8.09 -11.17
C LYS A 181 -15.37 8.92 -11.12
N LYS A 182 -16.55 8.29 -11.17
CA LYS A 182 -17.84 8.97 -11.11
C LYS A 182 -18.07 9.65 -9.75
N ILE A 183 -17.83 8.93 -8.66
CA ILE A 183 -18.10 9.42 -7.29
C ILE A 183 -17.16 10.56 -6.91
N LEU A 184 -15.88 10.43 -7.29
CA LEU A 184 -14.82 11.38 -6.91
C LEU A 184 -14.51 12.42 -8.02
N SER A 185 -15.28 12.47 -9.08
CA SER A 185 -15.09 13.38 -10.23
C SER A 185 -13.68 13.32 -10.83
N ILE A 186 -13.11 12.11 -10.90
CA ILE A 186 -11.75 11.89 -11.42
C ILE A 186 -11.78 11.99 -12.95
N PRO A 187 -10.92 12.83 -13.57
CA PRO A 187 -10.83 12.98 -15.01
C PRO A 187 -10.59 11.65 -15.74
N ARG A 188 -11.05 11.56 -17.01
CA ARG A 188 -10.99 10.31 -17.78
C ARG A 188 -9.58 9.76 -17.92
N HIS A 189 -8.56 10.62 -18.13
CA HIS A 189 -7.16 10.23 -18.32
C HIS A 189 -6.46 9.83 -17.00
N ILE A 190 -6.98 10.23 -15.85
CA ILE A 190 -6.43 9.87 -14.52
C ILE A 190 -6.92 8.49 -14.11
N LYS A 191 -6.02 7.61 -13.65
CA LYS A 191 -6.34 6.23 -13.27
C LYS A 191 -6.31 6.07 -11.75
N PRO A 192 -7.41 5.67 -11.07
CA PRO A 192 -7.36 5.23 -9.69
C PRO A 192 -6.48 3.98 -9.55
N ILE A 193 -5.54 4.00 -8.59
CA ILE A 193 -4.62 2.88 -8.32
C ILE A 193 -4.93 2.22 -7.00
N ALA A 194 -5.20 3.01 -5.95
CA ALA A 194 -5.51 2.48 -4.64
C ALA A 194 -6.62 3.27 -3.96
N TYR A 195 -7.41 2.57 -3.17
CA TYR A 195 -8.33 3.16 -2.20
C TYR A 195 -7.94 2.66 -0.82
N LEU A 196 -7.50 3.57 0.03
CA LEU A 196 -6.95 3.27 1.35
C LEU A 196 -7.88 3.79 2.44
N CYS A 197 -8.10 2.97 3.47
CA CYS A 197 -8.80 3.32 4.70
C CYS A 197 -7.76 3.55 5.80
N LEU A 198 -7.73 4.74 6.41
CA LEU A 198 -6.77 5.13 7.43
C LEU A 198 -7.48 5.46 8.74
N GLY A 199 -6.96 4.97 9.86
CA GLY A 199 -7.49 5.27 11.19
C GLY A 199 -6.58 4.75 12.29
N TYR A 200 -6.72 5.31 13.49
CA TYR A 200 -6.14 4.69 14.66
C TYR A 200 -6.82 3.36 14.94
N VAL A 201 -6.09 2.43 15.53
CA VAL A 201 -6.56 1.07 15.81
C VAL A 201 -6.40 0.74 17.28
N SER A 202 -7.27 -0.12 17.80
CA SER A 202 -7.14 -0.62 19.17
C SER A 202 -5.95 -1.58 19.32
N GLU A 203 -5.57 -2.26 18.23
CA GLU A 203 -4.41 -3.15 18.18
C GLU A 203 -3.89 -3.37 16.76
N PHE A 204 -2.59 -3.70 16.65
CA PHE A 204 -2.00 -4.28 15.44
C PHE A 204 -1.77 -5.77 15.65
N VAL A 205 -2.52 -6.60 14.94
CA VAL A 205 -2.40 -8.05 15.04
C VAL A 205 -1.00 -8.55 14.63
N ASN A 206 -0.54 -9.63 15.24
CA ASN A 206 0.81 -10.17 15.02
C ASN A 206 0.99 -10.86 13.65
N LYS A 207 -0.08 -11.41 13.06
CA LYS A 207 -0.08 -12.07 11.76
C LYS A 207 -1.10 -11.44 10.80
N PRO A 208 -0.86 -11.47 9.48
CA PRO A 208 -1.84 -11.03 8.48
C PRO A 208 -3.18 -11.77 8.64
N ASP A 209 -4.30 -11.06 8.44
CA ASP A 209 -5.64 -11.66 8.59
C ASP A 209 -5.89 -12.81 7.62
N LEU A 210 -5.39 -12.72 6.38
CA LEU A 210 -5.51 -13.80 5.39
C LEU A 210 -4.71 -15.06 5.78
N GLU A 211 -3.60 -14.89 6.49
CA GLU A 211 -2.82 -16.00 7.04
C GLU A 211 -3.54 -16.63 8.24
N ARG A 212 -4.10 -15.79 9.14
CA ARG A 212 -4.90 -16.24 10.30
C ARG A 212 -6.15 -17.02 9.88
N SER A 213 -6.83 -16.55 8.83
CA SER A 213 -8.01 -17.21 8.25
C SER A 213 -7.68 -18.48 7.44
N ARG A 214 -6.41 -18.81 7.26
CA ARG A 214 -5.93 -19.92 6.41
C ARG A 214 -6.33 -19.75 4.93
N TRP A 215 -6.50 -18.52 4.46
CA TRP A 215 -6.74 -18.23 3.05
C TRP A 215 -5.50 -18.54 2.21
N LEU A 216 -4.34 -18.01 2.63
CA LEU A 216 -3.01 -18.30 2.09
C LEU A 216 -1.97 -18.18 3.21
N GLN A 217 -0.84 -18.86 3.05
CA GLN A 217 0.32 -18.75 3.94
C GLN A 217 1.42 -17.94 3.27
N ARG A 218 2.28 -17.31 4.07
CA ARG A 218 3.49 -16.66 3.55
C ARG A 218 4.41 -17.71 2.94
N MET A 219 4.85 -17.47 1.71
CA MET A 219 5.84 -18.31 1.06
C MET A 219 7.20 -18.21 1.78
N ASN A 220 7.98 -19.26 1.69
CA ASN A 220 9.33 -19.25 2.22
C ASN A 220 10.23 -18.39 1.29
N LEU A 221 10.95 -17.45 1.86
CA LEU A 221 11.80 -16.53 1.08
C LEU A 221 12.84 -17.27 0.22
N LYS A 222 13.43 -18.36 0.74
CA LYS A 222 14.42 -19.17 -0.01
C LYS A 222 13.89 -19.72 -1.34
N ASP A 223 12.57 -19.97 -1.42
CA ASP A 223 11.93 -20.52 -2.62
C ASP A 223 11.69 -19.44 -3.70
N LEU A 224 12.01 -18.17 -3.39
CA LEU A 224 11.81 -16.99 -4.23
C LEU A 224 13.12 -16.31 -4.66
N ILE A 225 14.27 -16.88 -4.29
CA ILE A 225 15.57 -16.30 -4.59
C ILE A 225 16.31 -17.19 -5.58
N PHE A 226 16.61 -16.63 -6.74
CA PHE A 226 17.35 -17.30 -7.80
C PHE A 226 18.67 -16.57 -8.07
N LEU A 227 19.73 -17.33 -8.40
CA LEU A 227 21.02 -16.78 -8.78
C LEU A 227 21.10 -16.65 -10.31
N GLU A 228 21.28 -15.43 -10.80
CA GLU A 228 21.48 -15.04 -12.21
C GLU A 228 20.33 -15.42 -13.16
N LYS A 229 19.77 -16.64 -13.07
CA LYS A 229 18.71 -17.13 -13.95
C LYS A 229 17.54 -17.69 -13.15
N TRP A 230 16.33 -17.54 -13.72
CA TRP A 230 15.14 -18.13 -13.16
C TRP A 230 15.30 -19.64 -12.92
N GLY A 231 14.92 -20.11 -11.76
CA GLY A 231 15.01 -21.52 -11.37
C GLY A 231 16.35 -21.96 -10.78
N ASN A 232 17.40 -21.14 -10.83
CA ASN A 232 18.67 -21.41 -10.19
C ASN A 232 18.63 -21.05 -8.69
N ASP A 233 18.34 -21.99 -7.84
CA ASP A 233 18.25 -21.79 -6.39
C ASP A 233 19.60 -21.33 -5.80
N LEU A 234 19.62 -20.10 -5.25
CA LEU A 234 20.81 -19.48 -4.64
C LEU A 234 21.41 -20.32 -3.52
N ILE A 235 20.58 -20.87 -2.62
CA ILE A 235 21.03 -21.58 -1.41
C ILE A 235 21.64 -22.95 -1.76
N SER A 236 21.09 -23.63 -2.75
CA SER A 236 21.63 -24.91 -3.24
C SER A 236 22.99 -24.72 -3.94
N GLN A 237 23.19 -23.61 -4.64
CA GLN A 237 24.47 -23.32 -5.30
C GLN A 237 25.57 -22.91 -4.32
N GLU A 238 25.27 -22.10 -3.30
CA GLU A 238 26.25 -21.78 -2.25
C GLU A 238 26.74 -23.02 -1.51
N LYS A 239 25.87 -24.00 -1.27
CA LYS A 239 26.28 -25.30 -0.65
C LYS A 239 27.18 -26.10 -1.58
N ARG A 240 26.93 -26.14 -2.88
CA ARG A 240 27.80 -26.83 -3.86
C ARG A 240 29.19 -26.20 -3.95
N ASN A 241 29.27 -24.88 -3.99
CA ASN A 241 30.54 -24.16 -4.05
C ASN A 241 31.39 -24.42 -2.80
N LYS A 242 30.81 -24.41 -1.59
CA LYS A 242 31.53 -24.73 -0.34
C LYS A 242 31.98 -26.17 -0.22
N VAL A 243 31.42 -27.13 -0.96
CA VAL A 243 31.86 -28.53 -1.01
C VAL A 243 33.03 -28.67 -1.98
N ASN A 244 33.08 -27.87 -3.06
CA ASN A 244 34.13 -27.90 -4.07
C ASN A 244 35.42 -27.13 -3.65
N GLU A 245 35.34 -26.28 -2.61
CA GLU A 245 36.47 -25.53 -2.03
C GLU A 245 37.18 -26.28 -0.88
N LYS A 246 36.74 -27.49 -0.54
CA LYS A 246 37.41 -28.44 0.41
C LYS A 246 38.05 -29.57 -0.32
#